data_254803edc71a2a98f0edd08073eeb153
#
_entry.id   254803edc71a2a98f0edd08073eeb153
#
_cell.length_a   1.000
_cell.length_b   1.000
_cell.length_c   1.000
_cell.angle_alpha   90.00
_cell.angle_beta   90.00
_cell.angle_gamma   90.00
#
_symmetry.space_group_name_H-M   'P 1'
#
loop_
_entity.id
_entity.type
_entity.pdbx_description
1 polymer ?
#
loop_
_entity_poly.entity_id
_entity_poly.type
_entity_poly.pdbx_seq_one_letter_code
_entity_poly.pdbx_strand_id
1 'polypeptide(L)'
;MGERDTSFARLVSLAAHDLRTPLATIHGFAQTLVRMGELEAPNDRYVEMIATAASQLAELLDELGLATRIEGNRYEPNLQSVNTLELARGVATELGDERVRVGGEGGEVRVDLDATQRGLASLARCALRHGGLEQVDVHATDDALTIAPVTPASGPVLLGEDLRDLGAAVAVKLVRALGGSVSLDGDTAIVRLPT
;
A
#
# COMPACT_ATOMS: atom_id res chain seq x y z
N MET A 1 -13.60 -25.12 -9.08
CA MET A 1 -13.41 -23.67 -9.23
C MET A 1 -11.92 -23.24 -9.22
N GLY A 2 -10.97 -24.16 -8.98
CA GLY A 2 -9.57 -23.84 -8.76
C GLY A 2 -8.64 -23.61 -9.99
N GLU A 3 -8.84 -24.26 -11.13
CA GLU A 3 -7.87 -24.18 -12.25
C GLU A 3 -7.98 -22.91 -13.11
N ARG A 4 -9.17 -22.34 -13.26
CA ARG A 4 -9.36 -21.09 -14.03
C ARG A 4 -8.81 -19.88 -13.29
N ASP A 5 -8.94 -19.82 -11.96
CA ASP A 5 -8.44 -18.70 -11.14
C ASP A 5 -6.90 -18.66 -11.10
N THR A 6 -6.25 -19.84 -11.07
CA THR A 6 -4.78 -19.91 -11.10
C THR A 6 -4.20 -19.52 -12.47
N SER A 7 -4.90 -19.84 -13.57
CA SER A 7 -4.49 -19.44 -14.92
C SER A 7 -4.57 -17.93 -15.12
N PHE A 8 -5.65 -17.29 -14.65
CA PHE A 8 -5.80 -15.84 -14.74
C PHE A 8 -4.77 -15.10 -13.88
N ALA A 9 -4.55 -15.54 -12.64
CA ALA A 9 -3.52 -14.97 -11.77
C ALA A 9 -2.11 -15.07 -12.37
N ARG A 10 -1.80 -16.17 -13.08
CA ARG A 10 -0.52 -16.32 -13.78
C ARG A 10 -0.39 -15.34 -14.95
N LEU A 11 -1.47 -15.17 -15.73
CA LEU A 11 -1.49 -14.22 -16.87
C LEU A 11 -1.28 -12.78 -16.39
N VAL A 12 -1.97 -12.39 -15.33
CA VAL A 12 -1.83 -11.06 -14.72
C VAL A 12 -0.42 -10.86 -14.15
N SER A 13 0.16 -11.87 -13.51
CA SER A 13 1.53 -11.83 -13.02
C SER A 13 2.55 -11.65 -14.13
N LEU A 14 2.37 -12.35 -15.26
CA LEU A 14 3.20 -12.21 -16.45
C LEU A 14 3.08 -10.81 -17.05
N ALA A 15 1.86 -10.32 -17.23
CA ALA A 15 1.62 -8.98 -17.77
C ALA A 15 2.25 -7.88 -16.87
N ALA A 16 2.10 -7.99 -15.55
CA ALA A 16 2.73 -7.07 -14.61
C ALA A 16 4.27 -7.09 -14.71
N HIS A 17 4.86 -8.27 -14.88
CA HIS A 17 6.30 -8.42 -15.09
C HIS A 17 6.75 -7.75 -16.39
N ASP A 18 6.06 -8.01 -17.50
CA ASP A 18 6.45 -7.51 -18.81
C ASP A 18 6.25 -6.00 -18.95
N LEU A 19 5.27 -5.43 -18.21
CA LEU A 19 5.06 -3.98 -18.16
C LEU A 19 6.10 -3.26 -17.29
N ARG A 20 6.70 -3.93 -16.31
CA ARG A 20 7.71 -3.32 -15.42
C ARG A 20 8.96 -2.86 -16.18
N THR A 21 9.40 -3.62 -17.17
CA THR A 21 10.62 -3.30 -17.95
C THR A 21 10.50 -1.99 -18.74
N PRO A 22 9.49 -1.78 -19.61
CA PRO A 22 9.35 -0.51 -20.32
C PRO A 22 9.08 0.66 -19.37
N LEU A 23 8.34 0.42 -18.27
CA LEU A 23 8.06 1.45 -17.28
C LEU A 23 9.32 1.90 -16.55
N ALA A 24 10.21 0.97 -16.15
CA ALA A 24 11.50 1.29 -15.55
C ALA A 24 12.38 2.12 -16.48
N THR A 25 12.29 1.88 -17.81
CA THR A 25 12.99 2.67 -18.81
C THR A 25 12.46 4.09 -18.86
N ILE A 26 11.13 4.27 -18.93
CA ILE A 26 10.48 5.60 -18.94
C ILE A 26 10.84 6.37 -17.67
N HIS A 27 10.72 5.73 -16.50
CA HIS A 27 11.05 6.32 -15.22
C HIS A 27 12.52 6.74 -15.12
N GLY A 28 13.43 5.86 -15.54
CA GLY A 28 14.87 6.12 -15.52
C GLY A 28 15.28 7.32 -16.38
N PHE A 29 14.72 7.43 -17.61
CA PHE A 29 14.98 8.59 -18.47
C PHE A 29 14.37 9.87 -17.89
N ALA A 30 13.14 9.84 -17.42
CA ALA A 30 12.52 11.00 -16.80
C ALA A 30 13.31 11.51 -15.59
N GLN A 31 13.71 10.61 -14.69
CA GLN A 31 14.56 10.97 -13.54
C GLN A 31 15.94 11.51 -13.96
N THR A 32 16.51 10.98 -15.04
CA THR A 32 17.79 11.48 -15.54
C THR A 32 17.66 12.91 -16.03
N LEU A 33 16.61 13.21 -16.80
CA LEU A 33 16.33 14.56 -17.28
C LEU A 33 16.07 15.56 -16.13
N VAL A 34 15.31 15.14 -15.11
CA VAL A 34 15.10 15.96 -13.90
C VAL A 34 16.44 16.27 -13.20
N ARG A 35 17.32 15.26 -13.05
CA ARG A 35 18.63 15.44 -12.38
C ARG A 35 19.62 16.29 -13.18
N MET A 36 19.55 16.28 -14.50
CA MET A 36 20.41 17.12 -15.34
C MET A 36 20.12 18.61 -15.15
N GLY A 37 18.87 18.97 -14.80
CA GLY A 37 18.49 20.34 -14.48
C GLY A 37 18.62 21.33 -15.64
N GLU A 38 18.77 20.84 -16.88
CA GLU A 38 18.98 21.64 -18.09
C GLU A 38 17.69 21.99 -18.83
N LEU A 39 16.55 21.52 -18.32
CA LEU A 39 15.25 21.76 -18.93
C LEU A 39 14.67 23.08 -18.46
N GLU A 40 14.22 23.90 -19.41
CA GLU A 40 13.49 25.13 -19.12
C GLU A 40 11.97 24.85 -19.07
N ALA A 41 11.25 25.72 -18.33
CA ALA A 41 9.80 25.66 -18.28
C ALA A 41 9.17 25.81 -19.71
N PRO A 42 8.14 25.01 -20.02
CA PRO A 42 7.38 24.11 -19.17
C PRO A 42 7.89 22.64 -19.18
N ASN A 43 9.02 22.35 -19.86
CA ASN A 43 9.50 20.98 -20.11
C ASN A 43 9.96 20.28 -18.82
N ASP A 44 10.59 21.01 -17.90
CA ASP A 44 10.98 20.55 -16.57
C ASP A 44 9.77 19.96 -15.82
N ARG A 45 8.67 20.71 -15.77
CA ARG A 45 7.43 20.29 -15.13
C ARG A 45 6.81 19.05 -15.80
N TYR A 46 6.85 18.97 -17.13
CA TYR A 46 6.31 17.80 -17.84
C TYR A 46 7.12 16.54 -17.51
N VAL A 47 8.42 16.65 -17.45
CA VAL A 47 9.30 15.51 -17.12
C VAL A 47 9.10 15.07 -15.66
N GLU A 48 8.93 15.99 -14.71
CA GLU A 48 8.56 15.66 -13.33
C GLU A 48 7.22 14.94 -13.24
N MET A 49 6.22 15.38 -14.01
CA MET A 49 4.92 14.69 -14.07
C MET A 49 5.04 13.28 -14.65
N ILE A 50 5.89 13.08 -15.68
CA ILE A 50 6.16 11.75 -16.26
C ILE A 50 6.85 10.86 -15.22
N ALA A 51 7.86 11.36 -14.50
CA ALA A 51 8.55 10.61 -13.48
C ALA A 51 7.58 10.17 -12.36
N THR A 52 6.74 11.10 -11.90
CA THR A 52 5.71 10.83 -10.88
C THR A 52 4.70 9.77 -11.35
N ALA A 53 4.17 9.92 -12.57
CA ALA A 53 3.22 8.96 -13.12
C ALA A 53 3.84 7.56 -13.31
N ALA A 54 5.10 7.50 -13.75
CA ALA A 54 5.82 6.24 -13.90
C ALA A 54 6.05 5.56 -12.55
N SER A 55 6.37 6.31 -11.49
CA SER A 55 6.48 5.78 -10.12
C SER A 55 5.15 5.20 -9.62
N GLN A 56 4.06 5.93 -9.81
CA GLN A 56 2.72 5.46 -9.43
C GLN A 56 2.32 4.16 -10.17
N LEU A 57 2.64 4.06 -11.47
CA LEU A 57 2.40 2.83 -12.24
C LEU A 57 3.25 1.67 -11.72
N ALA A 58 4.49 1.90 -11.31
CA ALA A 58 5.34 0.87 -10.74
C ALA A 58 4.75 0.33 -9.42
N GLU A 59 4.27 1.21 -8.54
CA GLU A 59 3.58 0.84 -7.30
C GLU A 59 2.35 -0.04 -7.59
N LEU A 60 1.50 0.36 -8.55
CA LEU A 60 0.32 -0.43 -8.94
C LEU A 60 0.69 -1.82 -9.49
N LEU A 61 1.77 -1.92 -10.26
CA LEU A 61 2.26 -3.21 -10.76
C LEU A 61 2.80 -4.09 -9.62
N ASP A 62 3.43 -3.52 -8.62
CA ASP A 62 3.89 -4.25 -7.43
C ASP A 62 2.72 -4.76 -6.59
N GLU A 63 1.70 -3.93 -6.37
CA GLU A 63 0.46 -4.32 -5.70
C GLU A 63 -0.24 -5.46 -6.46
N LEU A 64 -0.38 -5.34 -7.77
CA LEU A 64 -0.97 -6.37 -8.61
C LEU A 64 -0.16 -7.68 -8.56
N GLY A 65 1.18 -7.58 -8.57
CA GLY A 65 2.08 -8.72 -8.41
C GLY A 65 1.91 -9.40 -7.05
N LEU A 66 1.77 -8.64 -5.97
CA LEU A 66 1.50 -9.18 -4.64
C LEU A 66 0.13 -9.86 -4.58
N ALA A 67 -0.91 -9.19 -5.08
CA ALA A 67 -2.26 -9.76 -5.14
C ALA A 67 -2.29 -11.12 -5.85
N THR A 68 -1.61 -11.24 -7.00
CA THR A 68 -1.57 -12.48 -7.77
C THR A 68 -0.78 -13.59 -7.08
N ARG A 69 0.23 -13.27 -6.27
CA ARG A 69 0.95 -14.27 -5.46
C ARG A 69 0.07 -14.76 -4.32
N ILE A 70 -0.65 -13.88 -3.64
CA ILE A 70 -1.59 -14.23 -2.56
C ILE A 70 -2.71 -15.11 -3.12
N GLU A 71 -3.41 -14.67 -4.17
CA GLU A 71 -4.51 -15.42 -4.78
C GLU A 71 -4.06 -16.77 -5.37
N GLY A 72 -2.84 -16.84 -5.88
CA GLY A 72 -2.25 -18.06 -6.41
C GLY A 72 -1.65 -18.98 -5.34
N ASN A 73 -1.81 -18.66 -4.06
CA ASN A 73 -1.20 -19.37 -2.92
C ASN A 73 0.32 -19.57 -3.08
N ARG A 74 1.00 -18.54 -3.62
CA ARG A 74 2.45 -18.52 -3.87
C ARG A 74 3.15 -17.39 -3.11
N TYR A 75 2.44 -16.73 -2.21
CA TYR A 75 3.01 -15.73 -1.34
C TYR A 75 3.73 -16.42 -0.18
N GLU A 76 5.04 -16.26 -0.13
CA GLU A 76 5.91 -16.75 0.93
C GLU A 76 6.42 -15.52 1.70
N PRO A 77 5.82 -15.18 2.85
CA PRO A 77 6.21 -13.98 3.61
C PRO A 77 7.59 -14.16 4.27
N ASN A 78 8.41 -13.13 4.21
CA ASN A 78 9.63 -13.05 5.01
C ASN A 78 9.28 -12.52 6.41
N LEU A 79 8.84 -13.42 7.30
CA LEU A 79 8.37 -13.07 8.64
C LEU A 79 9.51 -12.63 9.54
N GLN A 80 9.39 -11.43 10.11
CA GLN A 80 10.30 -10.83 11.09
C GLN A 80 9.49 -10.35 12.31
N SER A 81 10.15 -10.26 13.47
CA SER A 81 9.58 -9.55 14.62
C SER A 81 9.74 -8.06 14.41
N VAL A 82 8.64 -7.34 14.45
CA VAL A 82 8.56 -5.90 14.20
C VAL A 82 7.65 -5.26 15.24
N ASN A 83 8.04 -4.10 15.73
CA ASN A 83 7.20 -3.34 16.66
C ASN A 83 6.09 -2.59 15.89
N THR A 84 4.84 -2.69 16.34
CA THR A 84 3.70 -2.02 15.68
C THR A 84 3.85 -0.49 15.64
N LEU A 85 4.55 0.12 16.61
CA LEU A 85 4.86 1.54 16.57
C LEU A 85 5.85 1.90 15.45
N GLU A 86 6.80 1.01 15.13
CA GLU A 86 7.70 1.20 13.99
C GLU A 86 6.93 1.14 12.67
N LEU A 87 5.98 0.22 12.55
CA LEU A 87 5.07 0.17 11.39
C LEU A 87 4.25 1.46 11.26
N ALA A 88 3.70 1.99 12.36
CA ALA A 88 2.97 3.25 12.36
C ALA A 88 3.85 4.44 11.92
N ARG A 89 5.09 4.51 12.41
CA ARG A 89 6.07 5.52 12.00
C ARG A 89 6.44 5.40 10.52
N GLY A 90 6.55 4.18 10.01
CA GLY A 90 6.77 3.92 8.58
C GLY A 90 5.65 4.50 7.71
N VAL A 91 4.39 4.38 8.14
CA VAL A 91 3.24 5.01 7.45
C VAL A 91 3.38 6.53 7.39
N ALA A 92 3.75 7.17 8.51
CA ALA A 92 3.97 8.62 8.55
C ALA A 92 5.16 9.05 7.67
N THR A 93 6.25 8.29 7.67
CA THR A 93 7.41 8.54 6.80
C THR A 93 7.03 8.49 5.32
N GLU A 94 6.14 7.55 4.91
CA GLU A 94 5.73 7.40 3.51
C GLU A 94 4.72 8.47 3.07
N LEU A 95 3.76 8.84 3.94
CA LEU A 95 2.66 9.74 3.58
C LEU A 95 2.90 11.21 3.97
N GLY A 96 3.85 11.47 4.83
CA GLY A 96 4.16 12.78 5.42
C GLY A 96 3.55 12.98 6.81
N ASP A 97 4.34 13.55 7.71
CA ASP A 97 3.94 13.80 9.11
C ASP A 97 2.77 14.79 9.22
N GLU A 98 2.57 15.64 8.22
CA GLU A 98 1.42 16.54 8.14
C GLU A 98 0.11 15.81 7.85
N ARG A 99 0.18 14.61 7.27
CA ARG A 99 -0.98 13.80 6.89
C ARG A 99 -1.28 12.66 7.86
N VAL A 100 -0.27 12.23 8.63
CA VAL A 100 -0.39 11.09 9.55
C VAL A 100 0.19 11.44 10.90
N ARG A 101 -0.66 11.44 11.94
CA ARG A 101 -0.20 11.49 13.32
C ARG A 101 -0.02 10.09 13.87
N VAL A 102 1.10 9.86 14.50
CA VAL A 102 1.42 8.57 15.11
C VAL A 102 1.29 8.63 16.61
N GLY A 103 0.66 7.61 17.21
CA GLY A 103 0.52 7.44 18.67
C GLY A 103 0.61 5.99 19.10
N GLY A 104 0.58 5.76 20.40
CA GLY A 104 0.60 4.44 21.03
C GLY A 104 1.97 4.00 21.51
N GLU A 105 2.01 2.85 22.18
CA GLU A 105 3.24 2.27 22.75
C GLU A 105 3.81 1.15 21.89
N GLY A 106 2.93 0.43 21.16
CA GLY A 106 3.26 -0.68 20.28
C GLY A 106 3.63 -1.96 21.02
N GLY A 107 3.69 -3.06 20.28
CA GLY A 107 4.11 -4.38 20.72
C GLY A 107 4.69 -5.18 19.55
N GLU A 108 5.25 -6.36 19.83
CA GLU A 108 5.93 -7.19 18.85
C GLU A 108 4.94 -8.06 18.06
N VAL A 109 5.02 -7.98 16.75
CA VAL A 109 4.23 -8.79 15.80
C VAL A 109 5.14 -9.49 14.80
N ARG A 110 4.70 -10.60 14.23
CA ARG A 110 5.47 -11.36 13.22
C ARG A 110 4.90 -11.16 11.83
N VAL A 111 5.54 -10.32 11.04
CA VAL A 111 5.04 -9.91 9.73
C VAL A 111 6.16 -9.81 8.69
N ASP A 112 5.80 -9.78 7.43
CA ASP A 112 6.67 -9.36 6.34
C ASP A 112 6.73 -7.83 6.36
N LEU A 113 7.84 -7.27 6.85
CA LEU A 113 7.98 -5.84 7.13
C LEU A 113 7.62 -4.97 5.92
N ASP A 114 8.30 -5.20 4.79
CA ASP A 114 8.15 -4.35 3.60
C ASP A 114 6.73 -4.40 3.02
N ALA A 115 6.15 -5.60 2.95
CA ALA A 115 4.80 -5.78 2.44
C ALA A 115 3.76 -5.19 3.40
N THR A 116 3.92 -5.39 4.71
CA THR A 116 3.00 -4.89 5.73
C THR A 116 3.03 -3.37 5.81
N GLN A 117 4.22 -2.77 5.79
CA GLN A 117 4.37 -1.31 5.83
C GLN A 117 3.68 -0.64 4.65
N ARG A 118 3.91 -1.13 3.41
CA ARG A 118 3.22 -0.64 2.21
C ARG A 118 1.71 -0.85 2.30
N GLY A 119 1.26 -2.01 2.79
CA GLY A 119 -0.16 -2.28 2.98
C GLY A 119 -0.82 -1.31 3.96
N LEU A 120 -0.20 -1.04 5.10
CA LEU A 120 -0.69 -0.07 6.09
C LEU A 120 -0.73 1.36 5.52
N ALA A 121 0.30 1.77 4.78
CA ALA A 121 0.32 3.05 4.09
C ALA A 121 -0.80 3.15 3.04
N SER A 122 -1.09 2.07 2.30
CA SER A 122 -2.20 2.02 1.35
C SER A 122 -3.57 2.14 2.04
N LEU A 123 -3.76 1.53 3.22
CA LEU A 123 -4.99 1.70 4.01
C LEU A 123 -5.15 3.14 4.52
N ALA A 124 -4.09 3.75 5.05
CA ALA A 124 -4.12 5.14 5.50
C ALA A 124 -4.37 6.11 4.33
N ARG A 125 -3.71 5.88 3.19
CA ARG A 125 -3.94 6.65 1.93
C ARG A 125 -5.38 6.51 1.43
N CYS A 126 -5.96 5.31 1.53
CA CYS A 126 -7.36 5.05 1.20
C CYS A 126 -8.30 5.86 2.10
N ALA A 127 -8.08 5.88 3.42
CA ALA A 127 -8.87 6.69 4.35
C ALA A 127 -8.81 8.17 4.00
N LEU A 128 -7.62 8.71 3.77
CA LEU A 128 -7.41 10.11 3.36
C LEU A 128 -8.14 10.43 2.04
N ARG A 129 -7.85 9.65 0.99
CA ARG A 129 -8.32 9.91 -0.37
C ARG A 129 -9.83 9.77 -0.52
N HIS A 130 -10.39 8.64 -0.08
CA HIS A 130 -11.82 8.34 -0.23
C HIS A 130 -12.66 8.96 0.88
N GLY A 131 -12.04 9.32 2.00
CA GLY A 131 -12.68 10.08 3.07
C GLY A 131 -12.70 11.59 2.83
N GLY A 132 -11.90 12.11 1.88
CA GLY A 132 -11.71 13.54 1.69
C GLY A 132 -11.02 14.19 2.88
N LEU A 133 -10.13 13.48 3.55
CA LEU A 133 -9.47 13.90 4.77
C LEU A 133 -8.10 14.51 4.48
N GLU A 134 -7.72 15.52 5.23
CA GLU A 134 -6.37 16.09 5.18
C GLU A 134 -5.39 15.28 6.04
N GLN A 135 -5.88 14.69 7.14
CA GLN A 135 -5.06 13.98 8.11
C GLN A 135 -5.80 12.79 8.71
N VAL A 136 -5.05 11.74 9.09
CA VAL A 136 -5.50 10.59 9.87
C VAL A 136 -4.56 10.34 11.04
N ASP A 137 -5.10 9.76 12.11
CA ASP A 137 -4.33 9.26 13.25
C ASP A 137 -4.08 7.77 13.06
N VAL A 138 -2.81 7.35 13.21
CA VAL A 138 -2.40 5.94 13.22
C VAL A 138 -1.88 5.62 14.61
N HIS A 139 -2.63 4.79 15.36
CA HIS A 139 -2.29 4.46 16.73
C HIS A 139 -1.91 3.00 16.85
N ALA A 140 -0.72 2.74 17.42
CA ALA A 140 -0.19 1.40 17.63
C ALA A 140 -0.59 0.84 19.01
N THR A 141 -1.00 -0.41 19.03
CA THR A 141 -1.22 -1.21 20.23
C THR A 141 -0.35 -2.47 20.18
N ASP A 142 -0.48 -3.38 21.14
CA ASP A 142 0.36 -4.58 21.23
C ASP A 142 0.33 -5.43 19.96
N ASP A 143 -0.87 -5.69 19.41
CA ASP A 143 -1.08 -6.59 18.27
C ASP A 143 -1.81 -5.93 17.08
N ALA A 144 -2.07 -4.62 17.16
CA ALA A 144 -2.87 -3.95 16.15
C ALA A 144 -2.43 -2.50 15.89
N LEU A 145 -2.83 -2.00 14.71
CA LEU A 145 -2.84 -0.58 14.40
C LEU A 145 -4.28 -0.13 14.15
N THR A 146 -4.60 1.07 14.62
CA THR A 146 -5.87 1.71 14.28
C THR A 146 -5.62 2.91 13.36
N ILE A 147 -6.55 3.15 12.43
CA ILE A 147 -6.54 4.30 11.53
C ILE A 147 -7.87 5.03 11.71
N ALA A 148 -7.82 6.29 12.10
CA ALA A 148 -8.99 7.12 12.34
C ALA A 148 -8.75 8.58 11.89
N PRO A 149 -9.80 9.32 11.46
CA PRO A 149 -11.15 8.83 11.27
C PRO A 149 -11.29 8.08 9.94
N VAL A 150 -12.27 7.16 9.88
CA VAL A 150 -12.74 6.52 8.65
C VAL A 150 -14.16 6.99 8.39
N THR A 151 -14.40 7.56 7.23
CA THR A 151 -15.72 8.06 6.86
C THR A 151 -16.61 6.96 6.28
N PRO A 152 -17.94 7.13 6.24
CA PRO A 152 -18.83 6.19 5.56
C PRO A 152 -18.49 5.96 4.08
N ALA A 153 -17.85 6.92 3.42
CA ALA A 153 -17.41 6.81 2.03
C ALA A 153 -16.14 5.97 1.86
N SER A 154 -15.21 6.04 2.82
CA SER A 154 -13.93 5.31 2.76
C SER A 154 -14.01 3.92 3.41
N GLY A 155 -14.93 3.68 4.34
CA GLY A 155 -15.03 2.41 5.07
C GLY A 155 -15.14 1.17 4.18
N PRO A 156 -16.14 1.07 3.28
CA PRO A 156 -16.28 -0.09 2.39
C PRO A 156 -15.08 -0.29 1.47
N VAL A 157 -14.41 0.81 1.03
CA VAL A 157 -13.22 0.75 0.19
C VAL A 157 -12.03 0.20 0.99
N LEU A 158 -11.85 0.70 2.22
CA LEU A 158 -10.78 0.29 3.13
C LEU A 158 -10.92 -1.19 3.53
N LEU A 159 -12.14 -1.70 3.69
CA LEU A 159 -12.41 -3.12 3.95
C LEU A 159 -12.22 -4.03 2.72
N GLY A 160 -12.03 -3.46 1.53
CA GLY A 160 -11.96 -4.18 0.27
C GLY A 160 -13.31 -4.73 -0.20
N GLU A 161 -14.41 -4.20 0.31
CA GLU A 161 -15.79 -4.52 -0.11
C GLU A 161 -16.18 -3.75 -1.37
N ASP A 162 -15.68 -2.53 -1.50
CA ASP A 162 -15.78 -1.71 -2.71
C ASP A 162 -14.39 -1.59 -3.35
N LEU A 163 -14.21 -2.23 -4.52
CA LEU A 163 -12.92 -2.37 -5.21
C LEU A 163 -12.53 -1.12 -6.04
N ARG A 164 -12.60 0.06 -5.43
CA ARG A 164 -12.18 1.32 -6.07
C ARG A 164 -10.72 1.71 -5.75
N ASP A 165 -10.07 0.96 -4.87
CA ASP A 165 -8.68 1.20 -4.48
C ASP A 165 -7.92 -0.14 -4.45
N LEU A 166 -6.96 -0.31 -5.38
CA LEU A 166 -6.20 -1.55 -5.50
C LEU A 166 -5.34 -1.77 -4.26
N GLY A 167 -4.65 -0.73 -3.78
CA GLY A 167 -3.76 -0.81 -2.64
C GLY A 167 -4.48 -1.25 -1.37
N ALA A 168 -5.65 -0.66 -1.08
CA ALA A 168 -6.47 -1.06 0.06
C ALA A 168 -6.95 -2.52 -0.07
N ALA A 169 -7.44 -2.92 -1.27
CA ALA A 169 -7.88 -4.28 -1.50
C ALA A 169 -6.75 -5.31 -1.32
N VAL A 170 -5.54 -4.99 -1.80
CA VAL A 170 -4.35 -5.84 -1.65
C VAL A 170 -3.88 -5.88 -0.20
N ALA A 171 -3.90 -4.74 0.51
CA ALA A 171 -3.54 -4.67 1.92
C ALA A 171 -4.43 -5.56 2.79
N VAL A 172 -5.75 -5.55 2.57
CA VAL A 172 -6.68 -6.44 3.28
C VAL A 172 -6.37 -7.92 3.01
N LYS A 173 -6.08 -8.28 1.76
CA LYS A 173 -5.67 -9.64 1.39
C LYS A 173 -4.36 -10.04 2.03
N LEU A 174 -3.37 -9.15 2.05
CA LEU A 174 -2.08 -9.37 2.70
C LEU A 174 -2.23 -9.63 4.19
N VAL A 175 -2.95 -8.75 4.91
CA VAL A 175 -3.19 -8.90 6.35
C VAL A 175 -3.85 -10.25 6.66
N ARG A 176 -4.84 -10.67 5.87
CA ARG A 176 -5.47 -11.98 6.00
C ARG A 176 -4.52 -13.15 5.68
N ALA A 177 -3.68 -13.01 4.66
CA ALA A 177 -2.69 -14.02 4.29
C ALA A 177 -1.61 -14.21 5.38
N LEU A 178 -1.31 -13.16 6.14
CA LEU A 178 -0.43 -13.21 7.31
C LEU A 178 -1.12 -13.77 8.57
N GLY A 179 -2.42 -14.02 8.54
CA GLY A 179 -3.21 -14.52 9.68
C GLY A 179 -3.85 -13.42 10.53
N GLY A 180 -3.78 -12.17 10.07
CA GLY A 180 -4.41 -11.02 10.72
C GLY A 180 -5.83 -10.73 10.22
N SER A 181 -6.36 -9.56 10.59
CA SER A 181 -7.69 -9.10 10.18
C SER A 181 -7.76 -7.59 10.05
N VAL A 182 -8.68 -7.13 9.19
CA VAL A 182 -9.05 -5.71 9.07
C VAL A 182 -10.55 -5.60 9.34
N SER A 183 -10.92 -4.70 10.24
CA SER A 183 -12.31 -4.46 10.65
C SER A 183 -12.56 -2.97 10.92
N LEU A 184 -13.83 -2.58 11.00
CA LEU A 184 -14.24 -1.24 11.44
C LEU A 184 -14.96 -1.33 12.77
N ASP A 185 -14.67 -0.36 13.64
CA ASP A 185 -15.42 -0.07 14.86
C ASP A 185 -15.74 1.44 14.88
N GLY A 186 -16.99 1.76 14.58
CA GLY A 186 -17.42 3.14 14.38
C GLY A 186 -16.69 3.79 13.21
N ASP A 187 -15.92 4.83 13.50
CA ASP A 187 -15.10 5.59 12.55
C ASP A 187 -13.61 5.18 12.58
N THR A 188 -13.30 4.04 13.14
CA THR A 188 -11.94 3.56 13.35
C THR A 188 -11.73 2.23 12.63
N ALA A 189 -10.74 2.17 11.73
CA ALA A 189 -10.28 0.92 11.16
C ALA A 189 -9.27 0.27 12.12
N ILE A 190 -9.43 -1.02 12.35
CA ILE A 190 -8.56 -1.83 13.21
C ILE A 190 -7.89 -2.89 12.35
N VAL A 191 -6.56 -2.82 12.26
CA VAL A 191 -5.72 -3.79 11.57
C VAL A 191 -5.00 -4.63 12.61
N ARG A 192 -5.46 -5.87 12.84
CA ARG A 192 -4.80 -6.82 13.74
C ARG A 192 -3.75 -7.61 12.99
N LEU A 193 -2.60 -7.79 13.61
CA LEU A 193 -1.45 -8.52 13.07
C LEU A 193 -1.14 -9.75 13.94
N PRO A 194 -0.53 -10.80 13.38
CA PRO A 194 -0.15 -11.98 14.15
C PRO A 194 1.04 -11.68 15.07
N THR A 195 1.00 -12.22 16.28
CA THR A 195 2.06 -12.18 17.30
C THR A 195 2.98 -13.38 17.21
#